data_dbda6620e13b270176d32e91126aeb33
#
_entry.id   dbda6620e13b270176d32e91126aeb33
#
_cell.length_a   1.000
_cell.length_b   1.000
_cell.length_c   1.000
_cell.angle_alpha   90.00
_cell.angle_beta   90.00
_cell.angle_gamma   90.00
#
_symmetry.space_group_name_H-M   'P 1'
#
loop_
_entity.id
_entity.type
_entity.pdbx_description
1 polymer ?
#
loop_
_entity_poly.entity_id
_entity_poly.type
_entity_poly.pdbx_seq_one_letter_code
_entity_poly.pdbx_strand_id
1 'polypeptide(L)'
;MKAIICTRYGPPEVLQLQEVAKPVPKDNELLIKVHATSVGFGDLMARNFKAVSPGKFTMPFLFWLLTKLSFGLSKPKVTVLGSEFSGEVEAVGSAVKSFKPGDPVFGYLGQSMGAYAEYLCVPENGVLALKPAAMTWEEAAIVPYGAIMALPLLRNVNLRPGQKVLINGASGGLGSAAVQIAKHFGAEVTGVCGTQRLDFVKSLGADKVIDYSKEDFTQNGETYDLIVDILGKGSFTRSKASLTPNGRYLFVSFKMKQLLQMLWTSLTGGRRVLCAIAPGSVEDLNAVKALIE
;
A
#
# COMPACT_ATOMS: atom_id res chain seq x y z
N MET A 1 -10.12 -12.01 -24.77
CA MET A 1 -9.43 -12.36 -23.53
C MET A 1 -10.42 -12.45 -22.37
N LYS A 2 -10.09 -13.22 -21.35
CA LYS A 2 -10.91 -13.28 -20.14
C LYS A 2 -10.58 -12.12 -19.20
N ALA A 3 -11.62 -11.53 -18.56
CA ALA A 3 -11.48 -10.53 -17.52
C ALA A 3 -12.59 -10.67 -16.49
N ILE A 4 -12.31 -10.23 -15.25
CA ILE A 4 -13.32 -10.17 -14.18
C ILE A 4 -13.93 -8.76 -14.19
N ILE A 5 -15.21 -8.68 -14.55
CA ILE A 5 -15.93 -7.43 -14.77
C ILE A 5 -16.80 -7.09 -13.55
N CYS A 6 -16.72 -5.84 -13.10
CA CYS A 6 -17.49 -5.27 -12.01
C CYS A 6 -18.37 -4.12 -12.56
N THR A 7 -19.61 -4.40 -12.93
CA THR A 7 -20.52 -3.40 -13.53
C THR A 7 -21.38 -2.67 -12.50
N ARG A 8 -21.45 -3.17 -11.26
CA ARG A 8 -22.23 -2.58 -10.16
C ARG A 8 -21.48 -2.72 -8.84
N TYR A 9 -21.69 -1.80 -7.92
CA TYR A 9 -21.18 -1.91 -6.56
C TYR A 9 -21.90 -3.02 -5.80
N GLY A 10 -21.17 -3.77 -4.97
CA GLY A 10 -21.77 -4.83 -4.17
C GLY A 10 -20.78 -5.79 -3.54
N PRO A 11 -21.30 -6.92 -3.00
CA PRO A 11 -20.50 -8.01 -2.47
C PRO A 11 -19.76 -8.77 -3.60
N PRO A 12 -18.94 -9.81 -3.29
CA PRO A 12 -18.11 -10.51 -4.29
C PRO A 12 -18.86 -11.01 -5.53
N GLU A 13 -20.14 -11.37 -5.38
CA GLU A 13 -21.01 -11.91 -6.44
C GLU A 13 -21.28 -10.93 -7.59
N VAL A 14 -20.89 -9.64 -7.44
CA VAL A 14 -20.98 -8.67 -8.54
C VAL A 14 -19.82 -8.84 -9.55
N LEU A 15 -18.79 -9.58 -9.20
CA LEU A 15 -17.67 -9.88 -10.04
C LEU A 15 -18.02 -11.04 -10.99
N GLN A 16 -17.90 -10.80 -12.29
CA GLN A 16 -18.29 -11.76 -13.31
C GLN A 16 -17.14 -12.00 -14.29
N LEU A 17 -16.76 -13.25 -14.49
CA LEU A 17 -15.81 -13.62 -15.54
C LEU A 17 -16.50 -13.46 -16.90
N GLN A 18 -15.91 -12.67 -17.79
CA GLN A 18 -16.43 -12.40 -19.14
C GLN A 18 -15.32 -12.45 -20.17
N GLU A 19 -15.68 -12.71 -21.39
CA GLU A 19 -14.80 -12.52 -22.54
C GLU A 19 -14.95 -11.09 -23.06
N VAL A 20 -13.81 -10.41 -23.22
CA VAL A 20 -13.73 -9.02 -23.70
C VAL A 20 -12.67 -8.93 -24.79
N ALA A 21 -12.71 -7.85 -25.57
CA ALA A 21 -11.66 -7.60 -26.55
C ALA A 21 -10.29 -7.45 -25.87
N LYS A 22 -9.26 -8.05 -26.46
CA LYS A 22 -7.88 -7.85 -26.03
C LYS A 22 -7.50 -6.39 -26.32
N PRO A 23 -6.93 -5.63 -25.36
CA PRO A 23 -6.54 -4.27 -25.60
C PRO A 23 -5.36 -4.18 -26.58
N VAL A 24 -5.28 -3.05 -27.29
CA VAL A 24 -4.15 -2.74 -28.18
C VAL A 24 -3.40 -1.58 -27.55
N PRO A 25 -2.06 -1.72 -27.38
CA PRO A 25 -1.27 -0.65 -26.77
C PRO A 25 -1.20 0.58 -27.68
N LYS A 26 -1.28 1.76 -27.10
CA LYS A 26 -0.98 3.02 -27.77
C LYS A 26 0.53 3.16 -27.98
N ASP A 27 0.94 4.21 -28.71
CA ASP A 27 2.34 4.42 -29.03
C ASP A 27 3.28 4.40 -27.82
N ASN A 28 2.85 4.90 -26.68
CA ASN A 28 3.62 4.98 -25.43
C ASN A 28 3.24 3.92 -24.38
N GLU A 29 2.52 2.87 -24.78
CA GLU A 29 2.04 1.83 -23.85
C GLU A 29 2.67 0.47 -24.13
N LEU A 30 2.75 -0.32 -23.07
CA LEU A 30 3.08 -1.74 -23.12
C LEU A 30 1.80 -2.57 -23.03
N LEU A 31 1.68 -3.59 -23.84
CA LEU A 31 0.72 -4.68 -23.65
C LEU A 31 1.37 -5.75 -22.80
N ILE A 32 0.81 -6.00 -21.64
CA ILE A 32 1.33 -6.95 -20.65
C ILE A 32 0.38 -8.14 -20.56
N LYS A 33 0.92 -9.35 -20.71
CA LYS A 33 0.26 -10.61 -20.35
C LYS A 33 0.39 -10.80 -18.85
N VAL A 34 -0.73 -10.73 -18.14
CA VAL A 34 -0.75 -10.85 -16.67
C VAL A 34 -0.57 -12.31 -16.26
N HIS A 35 0.41 -12.57 -15.41
CA HIS A 35 0.65 -13.87 -14.80
C HIS A 35 0.08 -13.97 -13.38
N ALA A 36 0.19 -12.90 -12.60
CA ALA A 36 -0.39 -12.83 -11.28
C ALA A 36 -0.87 -11.41 -10.92
N THR A 37 -1.86 -11.33 -10.06
CA THR A 37 -2.40 -10.09 -9.48
C THR A 37 -2.81 -10.33 -8.03
N SER A 38 -2.86 -9.27 -7.23
CA SER A 38 -3.29 -9.33 -5.84
C SER A 38 -4.78 -8.99 -5.69
N VAL A 39 -5.36 -9.37 -4.54
CA VAL A 39 -6.64 -8.84 -4.07
C VAL A 39 -6.36 -7.94 -2.87
N GLY A 40 -6.14 -6.66 -3.15
CA GLY A 40 -5.79 -5.68 -2.15
C GLY A 40 -6.99 -5.00 -1.48
N PHE A 41 -6.72 -4.26 -0.40
CA PHE A 41 -7.75 -3.47 0.28
C PHE A 41 -8.39 -2.41 -0.66
N GLY A 42 -7.60 -1.81 -1.54
CA GLY A 42 -8.07 -0.87 -2.55
C GLY A 42 -9.11 -1.46 -3.49
N ASP A 43 -8.89 -2.71 -3.92
CA ASP A 43 -9.80 -3.44 -4.81
C ASP A 43 -11.13 -3.78 -4.12
N LEU A 44 -11.06 -4.22 -2.85
CA LEU A 44 -12.26 -4.48 -2.04
C LEU A 44 -13.08 -3.19 -1.82
N MET A 45 -12.39 -2.08 -1.59
CA MET A 45 -13.03 -0.76 -1.45
C MET A 45 -13.66 -0.31 -2.76
N ALA A 46 -12.96 -0.41 -3.89
CA ALA A 46 -13.44 -0.03 -5.21
C ALA A 46 -14.67 -0.84 -5.63
N ARG A 47 -14.65 -2.18 -5.39
CA ARG A 47 -15.78 -3.06 -5.68
C ARG A 47 -17.08 -2.61 -5.02
N ASN A 48 -17.01 -2.05 -3.82
CA ASN A 48 -18.20 -1.63 -3.07
C ASN A 48 -18.07 -0.22 -2.49
N PHE A 49 -17.53 0.72 -3.26
CA PHE A 49 -17.30 2.08 -2.77
C PHE A 49 -18.61 2.80 -2.38
N LYS A 50 -19.74 2.41 -2.94
CA LYS A 50 -21.06 2.93 -2.55
C LYS A 50 -21.36 2.74 -1.06
N ALA A 51 -20.89 1.66 -0.45
CA ALA A 51 -21.05 1.38 0.99
C ALA A 51 -20.04 2.11 1.88
N VAL A 52 -19.05 2.79 1.29
CA VAL A 52 -18.02 3.54 2.02
C VAL A 52 -18.52 4.96 2.30
N SER A 53 -19.08 5.17 3.50
CA SER A 53 -19.47 6.51 3.95
C SER A 53 -18.24 7.36 4.30
N PRO A 54 -18.36 8.71 4.31
CA PRO A 54 -17.29 9.60 4.74
C PRO A 54 -16.74 9.28 6.15
N GLY A 55 -17.61 8.81 7.05
CA GLY A 55 -17.25 8.39 8.41
C GLY A 55 -16.35 7.15 8.44
N LYS A 56 -16.57 6.20 7.54
CA LYS A 56 -15.81 4.94 7.40
C LYS A 56 -14.53 5.10 6.56
N PHE A 57 -14.46 6.14 5.72
CA PHE A 57 -13.27 6.41 4.92
C PHE A 57 -12.15 6.94 5.82
N THR A 58 -10.94 6.43 5.66
CA THR A 58 -9.82 6.67 6.59
C THR A 58 -9.04 7.95 6.30
N MET A 59 -9.46 8.73 5.32
CA MET A 59 -8.84 10.00 4.90
C MET A 59 -9.82 11.17 5.07
N PRO A 60 -9.38 12.45 4.99
CA PRO A 60 -10.25 13.62 5.03
C PRO A 60 -11.37 13.58 4.00
N PHE A 61 -12.48 14.25 4.31
CA PHE A 61 -13.70 14.26 3.48
C PHE A 61 -13.45 14.59 1.99
N LEU A 62 -12.54 15.54 1.73
CA LEU A 62 -12.21 15.91 0.34
C LEU A 62 -11.64 14.72 -0.45
N PHE A 63 -10.78 13.92 0.15
CA PHE A 63 -10.24 12.71 -0.49
C PHE A 63 -11.33 11.67 -0.75
N TRP A 64 -12.28 11.50 0.19
CA TRP A 64 -13.43 10.64 -0.04
C TRP A 64 -14.26 11.12 -1.23
N LEU A 65 -14.52 12.44 -1.33
CA LEU A 65 -15.29 13.01 -2.43
C LEU A 65 -14.58 12.80 -3.78
N LEU A 66 -13.27 13.10 -3.84
CA LEU A 66 -12.46 12.89 -5.06
C LEU A 66 -12.43 11.41 -5.46
N THR A 67 -12.23 10.51 -4.51
CA THR A 67 -12.24 9.06 -4.75
C THR A 67 -13.61 8.59 -5.23
N LYS A 68 -14.70 9.13 -4.68
CA LYS A 68 -16.06 8.83 -5.11
C LYS A 68 -16.34 9.30 -6.54
N LEU A 69 -15.84 10.46 -6.91
CA LEU A 69 -15.94 10.98 -8.29
C LEU A 69 -15.10 10.14 -9.27
N SER A 70 -13.93 9.68 -8.85
CA SER A 70 -13.05 8.82 -9.63
C SER A 70 -13.69 7.44 -9.87
N PHE A 71 -14.12 6.75 -8.82
CA PHE A 71 -14.72 5.42 -8.93
C PHE A 71 -16.14 5.40 -9.48
N GLY A 72 -16.88 6.53 -9.41
CA GLY A 72 -18.25 6.68 -9.89
C GLY A 72 -19.28 6.79 -8.78
N LEU A 73 -20.32 7.59 -9.02
CA LEU A 73 -21.34 7.93 -8.02
C LEU A 73 -22.35 6.79 -7.78
N SER A 74 -22.86 6.20 -8.84
CA SER A 74 -23.94 5.20 -8.82
C SER A 74 -23.46 3.80 -9.23
N LYS A 75 -22.53 3.75 -10.16
CA LYS A 75 -21.91 2.49 -10.68
C LYS A 75 -20.41 2.70 -10.85
N PRO A 76 -19.60 1.61 -10.83
CA PRO A 76 -18.18 1.71 -11.11
C PRO A 76 -17.91 2.32 -12.48
N LYS A 77 -16.98 3.26 -12.56
CA LYS A 77 -16.42 3.76 -13.83
C LYS A 77 -15.33 2.81 -14.33
N VAL A 78 -14.52 2.27 -13.39
CA VAL A 78 -13.53 1.24 -13.67
C VAL A 78 -14.20 -0.10 -13.49
N THR A 79 -14.35 -0.83 -14.58
CA THR A 79 -15.07 -2.10 -14.61
C THR A 79 -14.17 -3.32 -14.42
N VAL A 80 -12.88 -3.22 -14.72
CA VAL A 80 -11.86 -4.24 -14.42
C VAL A 80 -11.05 -3.75 -13.24
N LEU A 81 -11.14 -4.43 -12.11
CA LEU A 81 -10.39 -4.09 -10.90
C LEU A 81 -8.97 -4.69 -10.95
N GLY A 82 -8.25 -4.66 -9.83
CA GLY A 82 -6.87 -5.12 -9.71
C GLY A 82 -5.90 -3.98 -9.86
N SER A 83 -5.25 -3.63 -8.75
CA SER A 83 -4.34 -2.49 -8.67
C SER A 83 -2.87 -2.85 -8.78
N GLU A 84 -2.53 -4.13 -8.66
CA GLU A 84 -1.15 -4.64 -8.74
C GLU A 84 -1.09 -5.79 -9.73
N PHE A 85 0.07 -5.96 -10.35
CA PHE A 85 0.29 -7.05 -11.30
C PHE A 85 1.75 -7.47 -11.36
N SER A 86 1.95 -8.69 -11.85
CA SER A 86 3.19 -9.14 -12.46
C SER A 86 2.86 -9.88 -13.76
N GLY A 87 3.72 -9.76 -14.76
CA GLY A 87 3.45 -10.33 -16.06
C GLY A 87 4.62 -10.11 -17.02
N GLU A 88 4.40 -10.50 -18.27
CA GLU A 88 5.38 -10.39 -19.35
C GLU A 88 4.91 -9.39 -20.39
N VAL A 89 5.81 -8.57 -20.89
CA VAL A 89 5.54 -7.66 -22.00
C VAL A 89 5.31 -8.48 -23.27
N GLU A 90 4.10 -8.46 -23.82
CA GLU A 90 3.79 -9.14 -25.07
C GLU A 90 4.08 -8.29 -26.30
N ALA A 91 3.76 -6.99 -26.21
CA ALA A 91 3.99 -6.01 -27.28
C ALA A 91 4.22 -4.62 -26.70
N VAL A 92 4.85 -3.76 -27.49
CA VAL A 92 5.11 -2.37 -27.14
C VAL A 92 4.65 -1.43 -28.25
N GLY A 93 4.19 -0.24 -27.87
CA GLY A 93 3.88 0.83 -28.82
C GLY A 93 5.15 1.41 -29.46
N SER A 94 4.97 2.14 -30.55
CA SER A 94 6.08 2.65 -31.40
C SER A 94 7.01 3.65 -30.70
N ALA A 95 6.55 4.32 -29.65
CA ALA A 95 7.31 5.31 -28.88
C ALA A 95 8.00 4.75 -27.63
N VAL A 96 7.74 3.48 -27.25
CA VAL A 96 8.34 2.81 -26.09
C VAL A 96 9.82 2.56 -26.34
N LYS A 97 10.67 2.85 -25.34
CA LYS A 97 12.13 2.75 -25.43
C LYS A 97 12.77 1.89 -24.35
N SER A 98 12.14 1.78 -23.18
CA SER A 98 12.76 1.18 -21.99
C SER A 98 12.40 -0.30 -21.79
N PHE A 99 11.44 -0.80 -22.56
CA PHE A 99 10.96 -2.17 -22.46
C PHE A 99 10.81 -2.80 -23.85
N LYS A 100 10.88 -4.13 -23.90
CA LYS A 100 10.73 -4.95 -25.11
C LYS A 100 9.86 -6.17 -24.85
N PRO A 101 9.27 -6.77 -25.89
CA PRO A 101 8.58 -8.07 -25.78
C PRO A 101 9.47 -9.13 -25.10
N GLY A 102 8.87 -9.89 -24.19
CA GLY A 102 9.54 -10.89 -23.36
C GLY A 102 10.08 -10.36 -22.01
N ASP A 103 10.08 -9.07 -21.77
CA ASP A 103 10.54 -8.52 -20.47
C ASP A 103 9.57 -8.92 -19.37
N PRO A 104 10.04 -9.56 -18.26
CA PRO A 104 9.23 -9.80 -17.08
C PRO A 104 9.09 -8.50 -16.28
N VAL A 105 7.86 -8.10 -15.98
CA VAL A 105 7.56 -6.83 -15.31
C VAL A 105 6.62 -7.02 -14.13
N PHE A 106 6.67 -6.08 -13.19
CA PHE A 106 5.72 -5.96 -12.09
C PHE A 106 5.41 -4.49 -11.84
N GLY A 107 4.24 -4.18 -11.27
CA GLY A 107 3.87 -2.80 -11.12
C GLY A 107 2.59 -2.54 -10.33
N TYR A 108 2.31 -1.24 -10.18
CA TYR A 108 1.17 -0.71 -9.46
C TYR A 108 0.38 0.26 -10.34
N LEU A 109 -0.91 -0.02 -10.50
CA LEU A 109 -1.83 0.76 -11.35
C LEU A 109 -2.59 1.86 -10.58
N GLY A 110 -2.51 1.84 -9.25
CA GLY A 110 -3.25 2.78 -8.43
C GLY A 110 -4.76 2.70 -8.65
N GLN A 111 -5.39 3.86 -8.85
CA GLN A 111 -6.85 3.96 -9.09
C GLN A 111 -7.26 3.60 -10.53
N SER A 112 -6.32 3.51 -11.48
CA SER A 112 -6.62 3.09 -12.85
C SER A 112 -7.05 1.63 -12.91
N MET A 113 -6.48 0.79 -12.04
CA MET A 113 -6.78 -0.65 -11.94
C MET A 113 -6.62 -1.37 -13.28
N GLY A 114 -7.19 -2.55 -13.45
CA GLY A 114 -7.21 -3.27 -14.73
C GLY A 114 -6.54 -4.65 -14.69
N ALA A 115 -5.90 -5.02 -13.58
CA ALA A 115 -5.11 -6.26 -13.51
C ALA A 115 -5.95 -7.55 -13.37
N TYR A 116 -7.27 -7.46 -13.16
CA TYR A 116 -8.15 -8.64 -13.13
C TYR A 116 -8.53 -9.08 -14.55
N ALA A 117 -7.54 -9.18 -15.44
CA ALA A 117 -7.67 -9.59 -16.84
C ALA A 117 -6.41 -10.34 -17.29
N GLU A 118 -6.53 -11.13 -18.35
CA GLU A 118 -5.37 -11.81 -18.94
C GLU A 118 -4.35 -10.85 -19.56
N TYR A 119 -4.80 -9.67 -19.97
CA TYR A 119 -3.94 -8.62 -20.57
C TYR A 119 -4.37 -7.24 -20.10
N LEU A 120 -3.39 -6.35 -19.97
CA LEU A 120 -3.60 -4.94 -19.69
C LEU A 120 -2.60 -4.07 -20.46
N CYS A 121 -2.97 -2.81 -20.74
CA CYS A 121 -2.05 -1.82 -21.27
C CYS A 121 -1.60 -0.86 -20.16
N VAL A 122 -0.29 -0.59 -20.09
CA VAL A 122 0.31 0.32 -19.11
C VAL A 122 1.21 1.31 -19.85
N PRO A 123 1.11 2.62 -19.58
CA PRO A 123 2.07 3.58 -20.12
C PRO A 123 3.50 3.26 -19.67
N GLU A 124 4.50 3.48 -20.54
CA GLU A 124 5.91 3.23 -20.23
C GLU A 124 6.40 3.99 -18.97
N ASN A 125 5.87 5.18 -18.74
CA ASN A 125 6.16 6.00 -17.55
C ASN A 125 5.25 5.69 -16.35
N GLY A 126 4.49 4.61 -16.39
CA GLY A 126 3.70 4.11 -15.26
C GLY A 126 4.59 3.55 -14.14
N VAL A 127 3.98 3.23 -13.01
CA VAL A 127 4.71 2.62 -11.88
C VAL A 127 4.92 1.12 -12.18
N LEU A 128 5.91 0.82 -13.00
CA LEU A 128 6.33 -0.54 -13.35
C LEU A 128 7.85 -0.62 -13.48
N ALA A 129 8.38 -1.82 -13.27
CA ALA A 129 9.81 -2.13 -13.37
C ALA A 129 10.01 -3.58 -13.83
N LEU A 130 11.24 -3.92 -14.22
CA LEU A 130 11.61 -5.32 -14.46
C LEU A 130 11.48 -6.11 -13.15
N LYS A 131 10.81 -7.26 -13.22
CA LYS A 131 10.62 -8.17 -12.08
C LYS A 131 11.96 -8.68 -11.57
N PRO A 132 12.22 -8.68 -10.24
CA PRO A 132 13.40 -9.34 -9.68
C PRO A 132 13.46 -10.82 -10.11
N ALA A 133 14.63 -11.27 -10.56
CA ALA A 133 14.78 -12.62 -11.13
C ALA A 133 14.46 -13.73 -10.13
N ALA A 134 14.78 -13.51 -8.84
CA ALA A 134 14.58 -14.48 -7.76
C ALA A 134 13.10 -14.64 -7.34
N MET A 135 12.21 -13.73 -7.72
CA MET A 135 10.80 -13.78 -7.32
C MET A 135 9.95 -14.59 -8.30
N THR A 136 8.96 -15.32 -7.78
CA THR A 136 7.86 -15.86 -8.59
C THR A 136 6.96 -14.72 -9.08
N TRP A 137 6.02 -15.03 -9.97
CA TRP A 137 5.03 -14.04 -10.43
C TRP A 137 4.11 -13.59 -9.28
N GLU A 138 3.69 -14.53 -8.44
CA GLU A 138 2.82 -14.28 -7.30
C GLU A 138 3.49 -13.40 -6.25
N GLU A 139 4.76 -13.67 -5.91
CA GLU A 139 5.55 -12.84 -5.00
C GLU A 139 5.72 -11.43 -5.56
N ALA A 140 6.07 -11.29 -6.83
CA ALA A 140 6.25 -9.98 -7.46
C ALA A 140 4.94 -9.17 -7.52
N ALA A 141 3.79 -9.83 -7.71
CA ALA A 141 2.50 -9.16 -7.80
C ALA A 141 2.03 -8.50 -6.50
N ILE A 142 2.52 -8.93 -5.32
CA ILE A 142 2.07 -8.41 -4.02
C ILE A 142 3.02 -7.38 -3.41
N VAL A 143 4.18 -7.16 -4.02
CA VAL A 143 5.21 -6.25 -3.50
C VAL A 143 4.88 -4.77 -3.75
N PRO A 144 4.40 -4.35 -4.93
CA PRO A 144 4.41 -2.94 -5.32
C PRO A 144 3.69 -2.04 -4.31
N TYR A 145 2.41 -2.28 -4.05
CA TYR A 145 1.59 -1.40 -3.18
C TYR A 145 2.21 -1.18 -1.80
N GLY A 146 2.53 -2.27 -1.11
CA GLY A 146 3.04 -2.18 0.25
C GLY A 146 4.39 -1.48 0.32
N ALA A 147 5.31 -1.85 -0.55
CA ALA A 147 6.70 -1.44 -0.50
C ALA A 147 6.93 0.00 -1.02
N ILE A 148 6.28 0.40 -2.13
CA ILE A 148 6.41 1.77 -2.66
C ILE A 148 5.74 2.83 -1.77
N MET A 149 4.88 2.40 -0.84
CA MET A 149 4.33 3.30 0.18
C MET A 149 5.17 3.30 1.46
N ALA A 150 5.61 2.14 1.93
CA ALA A 150 6.37 2.03 3.17
C ALA A 150 7.75 2.70 3.06
N LEU A 151 8.46 2.53 1.94
CA LEU A 151 9.81 3.03 1.76
C LEU A 151 9.92 4.55 1.88
N PRO A 152 9.16 5.37 1.12
CA PRO A 152 9.21 6.82 1.25
C PRO A 152 8.68 7.31 2.60
N LEU A 153 7.68 6.65 3.19
CA LEU A 153 7.18 7.01 4.53
C LEU A 153 8.29 6.90 5.59
N LEU A 154 9.04 5.79 5.59
CA LEU A 154 10.13 5.56 6.54
C LEU A 154 11.37 6.41 6.24
N ARG A 155 11.68 6.69 4.97
CA ARG A 155 12.74 7.65 4.59
C ARG A 155 12.41 9.07 5.04
N ASN A 156 11.19 9.53 4.80
CA ASN A 156 10.76 10.90 5.14
C ASN A 156 10.75 11.18 6.64
N VAL A 157 10.54 10.17 7.47
CA VAL A 157 10.68 10.32 8.92
C VAL A 157 12.14 10.19 9.39
N ASN A 158 13.11 10.01 8.48
CA ASN A 158 14.52 9.89 8.78
C ASN A 158 14.77 8.85 9.89
N LEU A 159 14.30 7.63 9.64
CA LEU A 159 14.51 6.50 10.55
C LEU A 159 16.01 6.16 10.62
N ARG A 160 16.52 5.96 11.84
CA ARG A 160 17.94 5.70 12.08
C ARG A 160 18.16 4.32 12.71
N PRO A 161 19.33 3.70 12.49
CA PRO A 161 19.69 2.47 13.17
C PRO A 161 19.57 2.59 14.69
N GLY A 162 19.12 1.52 15.34
CA GLY A 162 18.92 1.43 16.79
C GLY A 162 17.66 2.11 17.32
N GLN A 163 16.89 2.83 16.50
CA GLN A 163 15.61 3.38 16.95
C GLN A 163 14.56 2.29 17.15
N LYS A 164 13.75 2.46 18.18
CA LYS A 164 12.60 1.58 18.47
C LYS A 164 11.37 2.02 17.69
N VAL A 165 10.86 1.14 16.84
CA VAL A 165 9.71 1.39 15.96
C VAL A 165 8.58 0.44 16.30
N LEU A 166 7.40 0.99 16.56
CA LEU A 166 6.17 0.20 16.64
C LEU A 166 5.36 0.37 15.35
N ILE A 167 4.96 -0.73 14.72
CA ILE A 167 4.13 -0.75 13.51
C ILE A 167 2.75 -1.33 13.86
N ASN A 168 1.76 -0.46 13.95
CA ASN A 168 0.37 -0.83 14.22
C ASN A 168 -0.35 -1.21 12.92
N GLY A 169 -0.71 -2.49 12.78
CA GLY A 169 -1.21 -3.09 11.54
C GLY A 169 -0.11 -3.80 10.74
N ALA A 170 0.88 -4.38 11.43
CA ALA A 170 2.09 -4.99 10.88
C ALA A 170 1.84 -6.16 9.89
N SER A 171 0.68 -6.81 9.94
CA SER A 171 0.38 -7.98 9.09
C SER A 171 -0.31 -7.66 7.76
N GLY A 172 -0.67 -6.39 7.51
CA GLY A 172 -1.23 -5.96 6.23
C GLY A 172 -0.15 -5.72 5.16
N GLY A 173 -0.52 -5.54 3.88
CA GLY A 173 0.45 -5.35 2.80
C GLY A 173 1.46 -4.23 3.06
N LEU A 174 1.00 -3.03 3.43
CA LEU A 174 1.89 -1.93 3.82
C LEU A 174 2.64 -2.23 5.12
N GLY A 175 1.99 -2.88 6.11
CA GLY A 175 2.61 -3.20 7.39
C GLY A 175 3.75 -4.20 7.28
N SER A 176 3.56 -5.25 6.51
CA SER A 176 4.59 -6.28 6.26
C SER A 176 5.81 -5.71 5.54
N ALA A 177 5.60 -4.82 4.57
CA ALA A 177 6.69 -4.09 3.93
C ALA A 177 7.38 -3.14 4.90
N ALA A 178 6.61 -2.39 5.72
CA ALA A 178 7.18 -1.47 6.70
C ALA A 178 8.04 -2.18 7.76
N VAL A 179 7.65 -3.39 8.22
CA VAL A 179 8.49 -4.21 9.13
C VAL A 179 9.84 -4.50 8.49
N GLN A 180 9.85 -5.06 7.29
CA GLN A 180 11.08 -5.46 6.60
C GLN A 180 11.98 -4.25 6.29
N ILE A 181 11.40 -3.16 5.79
CA ILE A 181 12.14 -1.93 5.45
C ILE A 181 12.69 -1.26 6.73
N ALA A 182 11.92 -1.23 7.84
CA ALA A 182 12.42 -0.71 9.11
C ALA A 182 13.57 -1.56 9.65
N LYS A 183 13.52 -2.88 9.50
CA LYS A 183 14.63 -3.79 9.83
C LYS A 183 15.85 -3.54 8.97
N HIS A 184 15.67 -3.34 7.65
CA HIS A 184 16.76 -2.96 6.73
C HIS A 184 17.44 -1.65 7.15
N PHE A 185 16.68 -0.69 7.68
CA PHE A 185 17.24 0.55 8.24
C PHE A 185 17.89 0.38 9.63
N GLY A 186 17.96 -0.85 10.15
CA GLY A 186 18.59 -1.16 11.42
C GLY A 186 17.76 -0.81 12.66
N ALA A 187 16.45 -0.67 12.53
CA ALA A 187 15.56 -0.41 13.66
C ALA A 187 15.27 -1.66 14.50
N GLU A 188 14.96 -1.46 15.79
CA GLU A 188 14.30 -2.45 16.64
C GLU A 188 12.79 -2.37 16.39
N VAL A 189 12.20 -3.41 15.80
CA VAL A 189 10.81 -3.38 15.31
C VAL A 189 9.88 -4.19 16.20
N THR A 190 8.83 -3.51 16.70
CA THR A 190 7.68 -4.15 17.35
C THR A 190 6.48 -4.12 16.41
N GLY A 191 5.98 -5.28 16.00
CA GLY A 191 4.81 -5.41 15.15
C GLY A 191 3.53 -5.67 15.95
N VAL A 192 2.48 -4.88 15.72
CA VAL A 192 1.15 -5.09 16.32
C VAL A 192 0.20 -5.68 15.29
N CYS A 193 -0.36 -6.86 15.60
CA CYS A 193 -1.27 -7.58 14.71
C CYS A 193 -2.26 -8.46 15.50
N GLY A 194 -3.12 -9.21 14.84
CA GLY A 194 -4.00 -10.17 15.48
C GLY A 194 -3.34 -11.52 15.74
N THR A 195 -3.88 -12.31 16.67
CA THR A 195 -3.36 -13.60 17.14
C THR A 195 -2.88 -14.52 16.01
N GLN A 196 -3.68 -14.69 14.97
CA GLN A 196 -3.37 -15.60 13.84
C GLN A 196 -2.21 -15.13 12.93
N ARG A 197 -1.67 -13.93 13.17
CA ARG A 197 -0.63 -13.32 12.33
C ARG A 197 0.67 -13.05 13.06
N LEU A 198 0.80 -13.47 14.32
CA LEU A 198 1.99 -13.23 15.14
C LEU A 198 3.23 -13.87 14.52
N ASP A 199 3.15 -15.17 14.19
CA ASP A 199 4.27 -15.91 13.59
C ASP A 199 4.66 -15.33 12.23
N PHE A 200 3.68 -14.92 11.42
CA PHE A 200 3.92 -14.25 10.15
C PHE A 200 4.69 -12.94 10.35
N VAL A 201 4.25 -12.07 11.25
CA VAL A 201 4.95 -10.79 11.51
C VAL A 201 6.33 -11.03 12.09
N LYS A 202 6.48 -12.05 12.93
CA LYS A 202 7.79 -12.48 13.46
C LYS A 202 8.74 -12.95 12.35
N SER A 203 8.23 -13.74 11.40
CA SER A 203 9.05 -14.24 10.27
C SER A 203 9.53 -13.15 9.32
N LEU A 204 8.86 -11.98 9.30
CA LEU A 204 9.30 -10.80 8.55
C LEU A 204 10.48 -10.06 9.21
N GLY A 205 10.95 -10.52 10.36
CA GLY A 205 12.07 -9.95 11.11
C GLY A 205 11.68 -9.00 12.24
N ALA A 206 10.41 -8.91 12.64
CA ALA A 206 10.04 -8.14 13.83
C ALA A 206 10.74 -8.71 15.07
N ASP A 207 11.37 -7.85 15.88
CA ASP A 207 12.05 -8.26 17.12
C ASP A 207 11.04 -8.65 18.20
N LYS A 208 9.92 -7.91 18.27
CA LYS A 208 8.79 -8.17 19.15
C LYS A 208 7.47 -8.16 18.37
N VAL A 209 6.50 -8.93 18.86
CA VAL A 209 5.13 -8.92 18.31
C VAL A 209 4.12 -8.78 19.45
N ILE A 210 3.09 -7.97 19.23
CA ILE A 210 2.02 -7.69 20.19
C ILE A 210 0.69 -8.10 19.57
N ASP A 211 -0.05 -8.95 20.28
CA ASP A 211 -1.42 -9.30 19.94
C ASP A 211 -2.38 -8.23 20.50
N TYR A 212 -2.92 -7.39 19.65
CA TYR A 212 -3.81 -6.31 20.06
C TYR A 212 -5.12 -6.80 20.74
N SER A 213 -5.46 -8.09 20.61
CA SER A 213 -6.62 -8.67 21.29
C SER A 213 -6.36 -9.03 22.75
N LYS A 214 -5.08 -9.11 23.13
CA LYS A 214 -4.62 -9.53 24.46
C LYS A 214 -3.88 -8.43 25.21
N GLU A 215 -3.19 -7.54 24.47
CA GLU A 215 -2.32 -6.54 25.04
C GLU A 215 -2.52 -5.18 24.36
N ASP A 216 -2.65 -4.13 25.17
CA ASP A 216 -2.64 -2.74 24.72
C ASP A 216 -1.22 -2.19 24.85
N PHE A 217 -0.53 -1.96 23.76
CA PHE A 217 0.84 -1.43 23.73
C PHE A 217 0.96 -0.06 24.43
N THR A 218 -0.16 0.65 24.61
CA THR A 218 -0.15 1.95 25.31
C THR A 218 -0.07 1.80 26.84
N GLN A 219 -0.17 0.57 27.35
CA GLN A 219 -0.19 0.24 28.78
C GLN A 219 0.95 -0.68 29.21
N ASN A 220 1.82 -1.14 28.28
CA ASN A 220 2.86 -2.11 28.59
C ASN A 220 4.18 -1.50 29.13
N GLY A 221 4.25 -0.19 29.29
CA GLY A 221 5.43 0.52 29.82
C GLY A 221 6.59 0.71 28.83
N GLU A 222 6.47 0.17 27.61
CA GLU A 222 7.49 0.34 26.56
C GLU A 222 7.40 1.70 25.90
N THR A 223 8.54 2.20 25.42
CA THR A 223 8.61 3.47 24.68
C THR A 223 9.26 3.30 23.31
N TYR A 224 8.78 4.07 22.34
CA TYR A 224 9.17 4.02 20.95
C TYR A 224 9.61 5.39 20.43
N ASP A 225 10.59 5.40 19.53
CA ASP A 225 11.02 6.62 18.82
C ASP A 225 10.08 6.95 17.67
N LEU A 226 9.45 5.92 17.12
CA LEU A 226 8.46 6.05 16.05
C LEU A 226 7.32 5.05 16.27
N ILE A 227 6.08 5.54 16.24
CA ILE A 227 4.89 4.70 16.09
C ILE A 227 4.30 4.95 14.71
N VAL A 228 4.18 3.91 13.90
CA VAL A 228 3.54 3.95 12.57
C VAL A 228 2.14 3.36 12.70
N ASP A 229 1.11 4.19 12.56
CA ASP A 229 -0.29 3.75 12.57
C ASP A 229 -0.84 3.70 11.15
N ILE A 230 -0.87 2.49 10.60
CA ILE A 230 -1.30 2.24 9.21
C ILE A 230 -2.80 2.38 9.07
N LEU A 231 -3.55 1.90 10.07
CA LEU A 231 -5.02 1.83 10.00
C LEU A 231 -5.71 3.14 10.40
N GLY A 232 -4.99 4.09 11.01
CA GLY A 232 -5.56 5.34 11.52
C GLY A 232 -6.56 5.13 12.68
N LYS A 233 -6.52 3.95 13.32
CA LYS A 233 -7.39 3.59 14.45
C LYS A 233 -6.79 3.92 15.81
N GLY A 234 -5.48 4.17 15.86
CA GLY A 234 -4.78 4.54 17.08
C GLY A 234 -5.07 5.97 17.51
N SER A 235 -4.62 6.32 18.71
CA SER A 235 -4.78 7.64 19.30
C SER A 235 -3.45 8.16 19.80
N PHE A 236 -2.97 9.25 19.21
CA PHE A 236 -1.75 9.93 19.69
C PHE A 236 -1.84 10.26 21.18
N THR A 237 -3.00 10.76 21.66
CA THR A 237 -3.19 11.15 23.07
C THR A 237 -2.99 9.95 24.01
N ARG A 238 -3.53 8.76 23.66
CA ARG A 238 -3.34 7.53 24.46
C ARG A 238 -1.92 6.99 24.35
N SER A 239 -1.31 7.10 23.17
CA SER A 239 0.04 6.59 22.90
C SER A 239 1.14 7.56 23.33
N LYS A 240 0.80 8.74 23.87
CA LYS A 240 1.79 9.75 24.22
C LYS A 240 2.81 9.25 25.25
N ALA A 241 2.39 8.43 26.21
CA ALA A 241 3.28 7.82 27.20
C ALA A 241 4.24 6.78 26.59
N SER A 242 3.79 6.10 25.51
CA SER A 242 4.58 5.11 24.76
C SER A 242 5.54 5.74 23.74
N LEU A 243 5.67 7.06 23.69
CA LEU A 243 6.66 7.74 22.87
C LEU A 243 7.80 8.28 23.72
N THR A 244 9.04 8.13 23.22
CA THR A 244 10.20 8.83 23.80
C THR A 244 9.99 10.35 23.80
N PRO A 245 10.77 11.16 24.55
CA PRO A 245 10.57 12.62 24.63
C PRO A 245 10.50 13.34 23.28
N ASN A 246 11.23 12.87 22.28
CA ASN A 246 11.22 13.38 20.89
C ASN A 246 10.60 12.38 19.89
N GLY A 247 9.81 11.44 20.41
CA GLY A 247 9.17 10.40 19.61
C GLY A 247 8.15 10.95 18.62
N ARG A 248 7.96 10.23 17.54
CA ARG A 248 7.08 10.60 16.42
C ARG A 248 5.96 9.59 16.28
N TYR A 249 4.75 10.10 16.05
CA TYR A 249 3.58 9.29 15.74
C TYR A 249 3.17 9.55 14.30
N LEU A 250 3.38 8.60 13.41
CA LEU A 250 3.08 8.70 11.99
C LEU A 250 1.72 8.05 11.70
N PHE A 251 0.75 8.87 11.32
CA PHE A 251 -0.51 8.39 10.76
C PHE A 251 -0.38 8.25 9.24
N VAL A 252 -0.56 7.04 8.74
CA VAL A 252 -0.65 6.74 7.29
C VAL A 252 -2.09 6.91 6.81
N SER A 253 -3.05 6.65 7.68
CA SER A 253 -4.47 6.97 7.50
C SER A 253 -4.90 7.99 8.54
N PHE A 254 -5.47 9.13 8.13
CA PHE A 254 -5.76 10.24 9.03
C PHE A 254 -6.98 11.06 8.58
N LYS A 255 -7.57 11.79 9.53
CA LYS A 255 -8.66 12.74 9.31
C LYS A 255 -8.23 14.15 9.74
N MET A 256 -9.14 15.12 9.67
CA MET A 256 -8.87 16.51 10.07
C MET A 256 -8.34 16.64 11.50
N LYS A 257 -8.80 15.80 12.44
CA LYS A 257 -8.31 15.81 13.82
C LYS A 257 -6.80 15.56 13.90
N GLN A 258 -6.28 14.59 13.15
CA GLN A 258 -4.86 14.26 13.14
C GLN A 258 -4.03 15.37 12.47
N LEU A 259 -4.56 16.02 11.43
CA LEU A 259 -3.90 17.19 10.82
C LEU A 259 -3.79 18.37 11.79
N LEU A 260 -4.84 18.64 12.57
CA LEU A 260 -4.78 19.65 13.63
C LEU A 260 -3.79 19.27 14.74
N GLN A 261 -3.72 17.99 15.12
CA GLN A 261 -2.72 17.50 16.06
C GLN A 261 -1.29 17.65 15.51
N MET A 262 -1.07 17.38 14.22
CA MET A 262 0.21 17.59 13.55
C MET A 262 0.63 19.05 13.61
N LEU A 263 -0.27 19.98 13.27
CA LEU A 263 -0.01 21.42 13.37
C LEU A 263 0.31 21.84 14.81
N TRP A 264 -0.51 21.43 15.77
CA TRP A 264 -0.29 21.73 17.18
C TRP A 264 1.07 21.23 17.68
N THR A 265 1.40 19.96 17.41
CA THR A 265 2.65 19.37 17.90
C THR A 265 3.89 19.92 17.18
N SER A 266 3.75 20.48 15.98
CA SER A 266 4.86 21.15 15.28
C SER A 266 5.24 22.47 15.96
N LEU A 267 4.28 23.13 16.63
CA LEU A 267 4.49 24.41 17.33
C LEU A 267 4.97 24.23 18.78
N THR A 268 4.59 23.13 19.45
CA THR A 268 4.85 22.93 20.88
C THR A 268 6.17 22.22 21.19
N GLY A 269 6.81 21.61 20.19
CA GLY A 269 8.03 20.82 20.38
C GLY A 269 7.82 19.47 21.09
N GLY A 270 8.88 18.69 21.26
CA GLY A 270 8.84 17.37 21.90
C GLY A 270 8.23 16.29 21.00
N ARG A 271 7.29 15.50 21.53
CA ARG A 271 6.61 14.44 20.78
C ARG A 271 5.78 15.01 19.64
N ARG A 272 5.95 14.45 18.41
CA ARG A 272 5.34 15.01 17.20
C ARG A 272 4.35 14.04 16.56
N VAL A 273 3.25 14.59 16.04
CA VAL A 273 2.36 13.90 15.12
C VAL A 273 2.78 14.21 13.69
N LEU A 274 2.83 13.20 12.86
CA LEU A 274 3.07 13.29 11.43
C LEU A 274 1.88 12.65 10.70
N CYS A 275 1.43 13.28 9.62
CA CYS A 275 0.45 12.72 8.70
C CYS A 275 1.11 12.69 7.32
N ALA A 276 1.25 11.52 6.73
CA ALA A 276 1.91 11.40 5.45
C ALA A 276 1.14 10.48 4.51
N ILE A 277 1.19 10.82 3.23
CA ILE A 277 0.68 10.03 2.11
C ILE A 277 1.89 9.73 1.23
N ALA A 278 2.02 8.49 0.80
CA ALA A 278 2.98 8.08 -0.20
C ALA A 278 2.20 7.57 -1.42
N PRO A 279 2.16 8.33 -2.51
CA PRO A 279 1.44 7.88 -3.71
C PRO A 279 2.16 6.72 -4.42
N GLY A 280 3.44 6.52 -4.13
CA GLY A 280 4.32 5.61 -4.84
C GLY A 280 4.79 6.19 -6.17
N SER A 281 6.01 5.87 -6.55
CA SER A 281 6.63 6.28 -7.80
C SER A 281 7.40 5.14 -8.44
N VAL A 282 7.80 5.30 -9.70
CA VAL A 282 8.68 4.33 -10.38
C VAL A 282 10.06 4.29 -9.72
N GLU A 283 10.54 5.41 -9.20
CA GLU A 283 11.79 5.51 -8.45
C GLU A 283 11.72 4.69 -7.15
N ASP A 284 10.59 4.78 -6.42
CA ASP A 284 10.36 3.97 -5.23
C ASP A 284 10.32 2.49 -5.57
N LEU A 285 9.67 2.10 -6.68
CA LEU A 285 9.59 0.70 -7.10
C LEU A 285 10.98 0.16 -7.50
N ASN A 286 11.78 0.94 -8.22
CA ASN A 286 13.16 0.58 -8.53
C ASN A 286 14.04 0.48 -7.29
N ALA A 287 13.86 1.37 -6.31
CA ALA A 287 14.56 1.29 -5.04
C ALA A 287 14.15 0.05 -4.24
N VAL A 288 12.86 -0.31 -4.24
CA VAL A 288 12.37 -1.57 -3.64
C VAL A 288 12.97 -2.78 -4.35
N LYS A 289 12.99 -2.78 -5.68
CA LYS A 289 13.63 -3.84 -6.48
C LYS A 289 15.08 -4.04 -6.06
N ALA A 290 15.86 -2.97 -5.94
CA ALA A 290 17.26 -3.02 -5.51
C ALA A 290 17.44 -3.53 -4.06
N LEU A 291 16.42 -3.42 -3.19
CA LEU A 291 16.45 -4.00 -1.84
C LEU A 291 16.15 -5.52 -1.84
N ILE A 292 15.50 -6.02 -2.87
CA ILE A 292 15.14 -7.43 -3.02
C ILE A 292 16.29 -8.20 -3.68
N GLU A 293 17.00 -7.60 -4.63
CA GLU A 293 18.18 -8.13 -5.33
C GLU A 293 19.44 -8.05 -4.47
#